data_ffbcc64b19ab1a307ecd490f65761a8e
#
_entry.id   ffbcc64b19ab1a307ecd490f65761a8e
#
_cell.length_a   1.000
_cell.length_b   1.000
_cell.length_c   1.000
_cell.angle_alpha   90.00
_cell.angle_beta   90.00
_cell.angle_gamma   90.00
#
_symmetry.space_group_name_H-M   'P 1'
#
loop_
_entity.id
_entity.type
_entity.pdbx_description
1 polymer ?
#
loop_
_entity_poly.entity_id
_entity_poly.type
_entity_poly.pdbx_seq_one_letter_code
_entity_poly.pdbx_strand_id
1 'polypeptide(L)'
;MKKEQFYPLGIFLAAMVGGLVRYLVSTWLPASPDFPWGTLFVNYLGIFCLVYLVKGYLVYKGTSKGLVLALGTGFCGGLTTFSSLMLDTVKLLDTGRYLSLVMYLLLSIGGGLLLAYYLGSKKW
;
A
#
# COMPACT_ATOMS: atom_id res chain seq x y z
N MET A 1 -20.85 25.26 -6.97
CA MET A 1 -20.04 24.61 -5.93
C MET A 1 -18.91 23.84 -6.59
N LYS A 2 -17.69 24.07 -6.16
CA LYS A 2 -16.51 23.45 -6.80
C LYS A 2 -16.40 22.00 -6.38
N LYS A 3 -16.25 21.09 -7.36
CA LYS A 3 -16.09 19.66 -7.11
C LYS A 3 -14.92 19.36 -6.18
N GLU A 4 -13.90 20.22 -6.21
CA GLU A 4 -12.70 20.03 -5.40
C GLU A 4 -12.98 20.08 -3.90
N GLN A 5 -14.06 20.71 -3.47
CA GLN A 5 -14.44 20.74 -2.06
C GLN A 5 -14.79 19.37 -1.52
N PHE A 6 -15.18 18.43 -2.38
CA PHE A 6 -15.56 17.09 -1.98
C PHE A 6 -14.42 16.06 -2.12
N TYR A 7 -13.27 16.47 -2.67
CA TYR A 7 -12.14 15.55 -2.82
C TYR A 7 -11.68 14.98 -1.48
N PRO A 8 -11.52 15.80 -0.41
CA PRO A 8 -11.11 15.23 0.89
C PRO A 8 -12.10 14.20 1.43
N LEU A 9 -13.39 14.40 1.23
CA LEU A 9 -14.38 13.44 1.67
C LEU A 9 -14.24 12.11 0.91
N GLY A 10 -14.06 12.18 -0.40
CA GLY A 10 -13.84 10.99 -1.21
C GLY A 10 -12.58 10.23 -0.81
N ILE A 11 -11.49 10.96 -0.55
CA ILE A 11 -10.24 10.39 -0.09
C ILE A 11 -10.43 9.70 1.26
N PHE A 12 -11.14 10.36 2.18
CA PHE A 12 -11.42 9.82 3.52
C PHE A 12 -12.21 8.52 3.43
N LEU A 13 -13.30 8.51 2.66
CA LEU A 13 -14.12 7.31 2.52
C LEU A 13 -13.35 6.17 1.87
N ALA A 14 -12.57 6.47 0.83
CA ALA A 14 -11.75 5.46 0.17
C ALA A 14 -10.67 4.92 1.10
N ALA A 15 -10.09 5.77 1.95
CA ALA A 15 -9.11 5.34 2.94
C ALA A 15 -9.71 4.39 3.96
N MET A 16 -10.97 4.63 4.37
CA MET A 16 -11.67 3.71 5.25
C MET A 16 -11.82 2.33 4.61
N VAL A 17 -12.17 2.29 3.33
CA VAL A 17 -12.28 1.02 2.60
C VAL A 17 -10.91 0.34 2.49
N GLY A 18 -9.87 1.10 2.17
CA GLY A 18 -8.51 0.57 2.10
C GLY A 18 -8.04 -0.02 3.41
N GLY A 19 -8.30 0.69 4.52
CA GLY A 19 -7.98 0.20 5.85
C GLY A 19 -8.74 -1.06 6.23
N LEU A 20 -10.01 -1.14 5.83
CA LEU A 20 -10.82 -2.33 6.05
C LEU A 20 -10.26 -3.52 5.27
N VAL A 21 -9.89 -3.31 4.00
CA VAL A 21 -9.29 -4.37 3.18
C VAL A 21 -7.98 -4.84 3.83
N ARG A 22 -7.15 -3.91 4.30
CA ARG A 22 -5.91 -4.25 4.99
C ARG A 22 -6.18 -5.12 6.23
N TYR A 23 -7.19 -4.75 7.02
CA TYR A 23 -7.56 -5.52 8.19
C TYR A 23 -7.99 -6.94 7.79
N LEU A 24 -8.84 -7.08 6.78
CA LEU A 24 -9.30 -8.39 6.32
C LEU A 24 -8.15 -9.25 5.83
N VAL A 25 -7.22 -8.67 5.07
CA VAL A 25 -6.05 -9.40 4.60
C VAL A 25 -5.21 -9.88 5.79
N SER A 26 -5.03 -9.02 6.80
CA SER A 26 -4.24 -9.39 7.96
C SER A 26 -4.88 -10.51 8.78
N THR A 27 -6.22 -10.64 8.74
CA THR A 27 -6.89 -11.76 9.42
C THR A 27 -6.84 -13.06 8.62
N TRP A 28 -6.72 -12.96 7.29
CA TRP A 28 -6.67 -14.14 6.42
C TRP A 28 -5.27 -14.74 6.34
N LEU A 29 -4.24 -13.89 6.37
CA LEU A 29 -2.87 -14.38 6.32
C LEU A 29 -2.43 -14.80 7.72
N PRO A 30 -1.89 -16.03 7.89
CA PRO A 30 -1.45 -16.48 9.20
C PRO A 30 -0.36 -15.57 9.75
N ALA A 31 -0.49 -15.21 11.01
CA ALA A 31 0.56 -14.47 11.69
C ALA A 31 1.77 -15.39 11.87
N SER A 32 2.91 -15.01 11.30
CA SER A 32 4.14 -15.74 11.47
C SER A 32 5.07 -14.92 12.37
N PRO A 33 5.54 -15.47 13.50
CA PRO A 33 6.49 -14.75 14.32
C PRO A 33 7.85 -14.58 13.64
N ASP A 34 8.11 -15.37 12.58
CA ASP A 34 9.39 -15.34 11.89
C ASP A 34 9.46 -14.25 10.84
N PHE A 35 8.32 -13.89 10.22
CA PHE A 35 8.31 -12.92 9.13
C PHE A 35 6.92 -12.33 8.97
N PRO A 36 6.80 -10.98 8.87
CA PRO A 36 5.50 -10.30 8.77
C PRO A 36 4.99 -10.26 7.33
N TRP A 37 4.51 -11.39 6.83
CA TRP A 37 4.05 -11.53 5.45
C TRP A 37 2.85 -10.62 5.13
N GLY A 38 1.95 -10.42 6.11
CA GLY A 38 0.73 -9.65 5.87
C GLY A 38 1.02 -8.21 5.50
N THR A 39 1.89 -7.54 6.26
CA THR A 39 2.27 -6.15 5.98
C THR A 39 2.97 -6.04 4.63
N LEU A 40 3.88 -6.96 4.33
CA LEU A 40 4.58 -6.97 3.07
C LEU A 40 3.61 -7.12 1.90
N PHE A 41 2.65 -8.03 2.03
CA PHE A 41 1.66 -8.28 0.98
C PHE A 41 0.79 -7.06 0.72
N VAL A 42 0.23 -6.44 1.78
CA VAL A 42 -0.66 -5.29 1.57
C VAL A 42 0.10 -4.08 1.02
N ASN A 43 1.36 -3.89 1.42
CA ASN A 43 2.16 -2.80 0.88
C ASN A 43 2.48 -3.01 -0.60
N TYR A 44 2.81 -4.24 -1.00
CA TYR A 44 3.03 -4.55 -2.42
C TYR A 44 1.74 -4.41 -3.22
N LEU A 45 0.63 -4.88 -2.67
CA LEU A 45 -0.67 -4.75 -3.31
C LEU A 45 -1.04 -3.27 -3.51
N GLY A 46 -0.77 -2.44 -2.50
CA GLY A 46 -1.00 -1.00 -2.61
C GLY A 46 -0.13 -0.34 -3.67
N ILE A 47 1.15 -0.74 -3.76
CA ILE A 47 2.04 -0.21 -4.79
C ILE A 47 1.52 -0.60 -6.18
N PHE A 48 1.13 -1.85 -6.37
CA PHE A 48 0.58 -2.30 -7.64
C PHE A 48 -0.66 -1.51 -8.01
N CYS A 49 -1.59 -1.37 -7.08
CA CYS A 49 -2.82 -0.63 -7.34
C CYS A 49 -2.53 0.84 -7.65
N LEU A 50 -1.65 1.46 -6.90
CA LEU A 50 -1.35 2.88 -7.09
C LEU A 50 -0.64 3.14 -8.42
N VAL A 51 0.45 2.42 -8.67
CA VAL A 51 1.31 2.74 -9.82
C VAL A 51 0.72 2.19 -11.12
N TYR A 52 0.26 0.96 -11.11
CA TYR A 52 -0.22 0.32 -12.33
C TYR A 52 -1.67 0.69 -12.65
N LEU A 53 -2.58 0.51 -11.70
CA LEU A 53 -4.00 0.71 -11.95
C LEU A 53 -4.40 2.18 -11.91
N VAL A 54 -4.07 2.89 -10.84
CA VAL A 54 -4.56 4.25 -10.65
C VAL A 54 -3.79 5.23 -11.52
N LYS A 55 -2.47 5.33 -11.33
CA LYS A 55 -1.67 6.32 -12.05
C LYS A 55 -1.37 5.91 -13.49
N GLY A 56 -1.38 4.59 -13.77
CA GLY A 56 -1.21 4.10 -15.13
C GLY A 56 -2.53 4.05 -15.87
N TYR A 57 -3.33 3.02 -15.56
CA TYR A 57 -4.52 2.70 -16.35
C TYR A 57 -5.61 3.76 -16.26
N LEU A 58 -5.97 4.18 -15.03
CA LEU A 58 -7.07 5.12 -14.86
C LEU A 58 -6.75 6.50 -15.42
N VAL A 59 -5.52 6.96 -15.24
CA VAL A 59 -5.10 8.24 -15.82
C VAL A 59 -5.07 8.15 -17.33
N TYR A 60 -4.61 7.04 -17.88
CA TYR A 60 -4.61 6.81 -19.32
C TYR A 60 -6.04 6.87 -19.91
N LYS A 61 -7.02 6.32 -19.18
CA LYS A 61 -8.41 6.33 -19.61
C LYS A 61 -9.12 7.66 -19.42
N GLY A 62 -8.45 8.65 -18.85
CA GLY A 62 -9.04 9.96 -18.63
C GLY A 62 -10.01 10.02 -17.45
N THR A 63 -9.81 9.15 -16.45
CA THR A 63 -10.65 9.13 -15.27
C THR A 63 -10.61 10.46 -14.53
N SER A 64 -11.71 10.87 -13.91
CA SER A 64 -11.81 12.14 -13.21
C SER A 64 -10.76 12.26 -12.12
N LYS A 65 -10.29 13.50 -11.89
CA LYS A 65 -9.26 13.76 -10.88
C LYS A 65 -9.71 13.34 -9.48
N GLY A 66 -10.99 13.57 -9.16
CA GLY A 66 -11.52 13.21 -7.84
C GLY A 66 -11.46 11.71 -7.60
N LEU A 67 -11.81 10.91 -8.59
CA LEU A 67 -11.75 9.44 -8.45
C LEU A 67 -10.30 8.96 -8.40
N VAL A 68 -9.40 9.54 -9.19
CA VAL A 68 -7.98 9.19 -9.14
C VAL A 68 -7.40 9.48 -7.76
N LEU A 69 -7.73 10.64 -7.18
CA LEU A 69 -7.29 10.98 -5.83
C LEU A 69 -7.88 10.05 -4.78
N ALA A 70 -9.18 9.75 -4.89
CA ALA A 70 -9.83 8.86 -3.92
C ALA A 70 -9.19 7.48 -3.92
N LEU A 71 -8.95 6.91 -5.10
CA LEU A 71 -8.37 5.58 -5.21
C LEU A 71 -6.87 5.57 -4.90
N GLY A 72 -6.13 6.58 -5.38
CA GLY A 72 -4.69 6.63 -5.15
C GLY A 72 -4.33 7.03 -3.73
N THR A 73 -4.64 8.26 -3.37
CA THR A 73 -4.29 8.78 -2.05
C THR A 73 -5.14 8.14 -0.96
N GLY A 74 -6.43 7.91 -1.24
CA GLY A 74 -7.35 7.35 -0.26
C GLY A 74 -7.21 5.84 -0.11
N PHE A 75 -7.70 5.08 -1.10
CA PHE A 75 -7.76 3.62 -1.00
C PHE A 75 -6.37 3.00 -0.84
N CYS A 76 -5.44 3.33 -1.73
CA CYS A 76 -4.09 2.77 -1.66
C CYS A 76 -3.37 3.24 -0.40
N GLY A 77 -3.59 4.50 0.00
CA GLY A 77 -3.00 5.03 1.23
C GLY A 77 -3.52 4.34 2.48
N GLY A 78 -4.81 4.00 2.51
CA GLY A 78 -5.39 3.25 3.63
C GLY A 78 -4.99 1.78 3.61
N LEU A 79 -4.80 1.20 2.42
CA LEU A 79 -4.40 -0.19 2.27
C LEU A 79 -2.96 -0.43 2.72
N THR A 80 -2.05 0.48 2.37
CA THR A 80 -0.65 0.37 2.76
C THR A 80 -0.44 0.91 4.16
N THR A 81 0.67 0.52 4.80
CA THR A 81 0.94 0.96 6.17
C THR A 81 2.43 1.06 6.43
N PHE A 82 2.85 2.23 6.89
CA PHE A 82 4.21 2.46 7.36
C PHE A 82 4.33 2.13 8.86
N SER A 83 3.30 2.42 9.64
CA SER A 83 3.33 2.17 11.08
C SER A 83 3.43 0.69 11.40
N SER A 84 2.73 -0.17 10.67
CA SER A 84 2.86 -1.61 10.86
C SER A 84 4.25 -2.11 10.45
N LEU A 85 4.83 -1.50 9.40
CA LEU A 85 6.21 -1.80 9.01
C LEU A 85 7.18 -1.52 10.14
N MET A 86 7.05 -0.36 10.79
CA MET A 86 7.89 0.01 11.91
C MET A 86 7.69 -0.91 13.13
N LEU A 87 6.42 -1.22 13.44
CA LEU A 87 6.11 -2.11 14.56
C LEU A 87 6.69 -3.51 14.32
N ASP A 88 6.54 -4.04 13.12
CA ASP A 88 7.09 -5.35 12.76
C ASP A 88 8.61 -5.35 12.86
N THR A 89 9.24 -4.25 12.44
CA THR A 89 10.70 -4.08 12.53
C THR A 89 11.14 -4.16 13.98
N VAL A 90 10.45 -3.45 14.89
CA VAL A 90 10.79 -3.47 16.31
C VAL A 90 10.61 -4.88 16.89
N LYS A 91 9.52 -5.55 16.52
CA LYS A 91 9.28 -6.92 17.01
C LYS A 91 10.37 -7.89 16.56
N LEU A 92 10.81 -7.80 15.32
CA LEU A 92 11.88 -8.66 14.80
C LEU A 92 13.20 -8.36 15.51
N LEU A 93 13.47 -7.08 15.79
CA LEU A 93 14.67 -6.66 16.50
C LEU A 93 14.65 -7.19 17.93
N ASP A 94 13.53 -7.02 18.64
CA ASP A 94 13.39 -7.43 20.04
C ASP A 94 13.49 -8.93 20.22
N THR A 95 13.04 -9.72 19.24
CA THR A 95 13.09 -11.17 19.30
C THR A 95 14.40 -11.74 18.77
N GLY A 96 15.34 -10.88 18.34
CA GLY A 96 16.64 -11.32 17.86
C GLY A 96 16.64 -11.97 16.49
N ARG A 97 15.58 -11.77 15.69
CA ARG A 97 15.46 -12.36 14.37
C ARG A 97 16.09 -11.42 13.32
N TYR A 98 17.40 -11.25 13.42
CA TYR A 98 18.11 -10.24 12.63
C TYR A 98 18.11 -10.54 11.14
N LEU A 99 18.21 -11.82 10.76
CA LEU A 99 18.17 -12.19 9.34
C LEU A 99 16.81 -11.86 8.74
N SER A 100 15.74 -12.23 9.45
CA SER A 100 14.37 -11.89 9.01
C SER A 100 14.18 -10.38 8.95
N LEU A 101 14.75 -9.63 9.90
CA LEU A 101 14.68 -8.18 9.92
C LEU A 101 15.32 -7.57 8.66
N VAL A 102 16.53 -8.01 8.33
CA VAL A 102 17.24 -7.49 7.15
C VAL A 102 16.48 -7.84 5.88
N MET A 103 16.03 -9.07 5.75
CA MET A 103 15.27 -9.50 4.57
C MET A 103 13.95 -8.74 4.45
N TYR A 104 13.25 -8.55 5.56
CA TYR A 104 11.99 -7.83 5.57
C TYR A 104 12.16 -6.37 5.10
N LEU A 105 13.16 -5.69 5.64
CA LEU A 105 13.44 -4.31 5.23
C LEU A 105 13.88 -4.22 3.77
N LEU A 106 14.73 -5.14 3.33
CA LEU A 106 15.16 -5.17 1.94
C LEU A 106 13.99 -5.43 0.99
N LEU A 107 13.12 -6.39 1.32
CA LEU A 107 11.96 -6.70 0.49
C LEU A 107 10.94 -5.56 0.53
N SER A 108 10.72 -4.95 1.69
CA SER A 108 9.73 -3.88 1.81
C SER A 108 10.18 -2.62 1.07
N ILE A 109 11.39 -2.17 1.30
CA ILE A 109 11.88 -0.90 0.75
C ILE A 109 12.44 -1.14 -0.65
N GLY A 110 13.41 -2.03 -0.77
CA GLY A 110 14.06 -2.30 -2.05
C GLY A 110 13.13 -2.93 -3.07
N GLY A 111 12.41 -3.99 -2.65
CA GLY A 111 11.46 -4.67 -3.52
C GLY A 111 10.30 -3.78 -3.89
N GLY A 112 9.81 -2.96 -2.94
CA GLY A 112 8.74 -2.01 -3.21
C GLY A 112 9.15 -0.96 -4.22
N LEU A 113 10.36 -0.40 -4.09
CA LEU A 113 10.88 0.57 -5.03
C LEU A 113 11.09 -0.03 -6.42
N LEU A 114 11.62 -1.25 -6.49
CA LEU A 114 11.80 -1.93 -7.76
C LEU A 114 10.45 -2.22 -8.43
N LEU A 115 9.47 -2.66 -7.67
CA LEU A 115 8.14 -2.91 -8.19
C LEU A 115 7.52 -1.62 -8.72
N ALA A 116 7.63 -0.54 -7.97
CA ALA A 116 7.09 0.76 -8.38
C ALA A 116 7.78 1.25 -9.66
N TYR A 117 9.10 1.08 -9.74
CA TYR A 117 9.85 1.48 -10.94
C TYR A 117 9.42 0.66 -12.16
N TYR A 118 9.33 -0.66 -11.99
CA TYR A 118 8.95 -1.55 -13.09
C TYR A 118 7.54 -1.24 -13.59
N LEU A 119 6.58 -1.11 -12.68
CA LEU A 119 5.20 -0.82 -13.06
C LEU A 119 5.05 0.59 -13.63
N GLY A 120 5.80 1.56 -13.07
CA GLY A 120 5.75 2.94 -13.55
C GLY A 120 6.41 3.15 -14.89
N SER A 121 7.30 2.24 -15.31
CA SER A 121 7.97 2.34 -16.61
C SER A 121 7.10 1.83 -17.76
N LYS A 122 5.97 1.18 -17.47
CA LYS A 122 5.07 0.72 -18.51
C LYS A 122 4.41 1.91 -19.18
N LYS A 123 4.37 1.88 -20.52
CA LYS A 123 3.70 2.92 -21.31
C LYS A 123 2.28 2.48 -21.63
N TRP A 124 1.35 3.41 -21.47
CA TRP A 124 -0.06 3.20 -21.78
C TRP A 124 -0.47 3.88 -23.08
#